data_a9c9dcc1a0f51b786a2ab14844c00fac
#
_entry.id   a9c9dcc1a0f51b786a2ab14844c00fac
#
_cell.length_a   1.000
_cell.length_b   1.000
_cell.length_c   1.000
_cell.angle_alpha   90.00
_cell.angle_beta   90.00
_cell.angle_gamma   90.00
#
_symmetry.space_group_name_H-M   'P 1'
#
loop_
_entity.id
_entity.type
_entity.pdbx_description
1 polymer ?
#
loop_
_entity_poly.entity_id
_entity_poly.type
_entity_poly.pdbx_seq_one_letter_code
_entity_poly.pdbx_strand_id
1 'polypeptide(L)'
;MQSIVDAIEKGELDAEIKLVLADVKDAYILERARRHGLPAQWLDCAPWKTKLEGPAEDRCIELLKAAGCDTVVLAGFMRIVKPKLLAAFPMRVLNIHPALLPAFPGVHSWTQALDYGCKVAGVTVHFVDAGTDSGPIIVQKAVPVLEDDTPETLHARIQVQEHLAFPEALRHLAAGRLRIEGRRVRIG
;
A
#
# COMPACT_ATOMS: atom_id res chain seq x y z
N MET A 1 5.05 -5.33 -3.76
CA MET A 1 5.39 -5.13 -5.18
C MET A 1 5.37 -6.45 -5.95
N GLN A 2 6.07 -7.51 -5.51
CA GLN A 2 6.18 -8.77 -6.30
C GLN A 2 4.82 -9.34 -6.70
N SER A 3 3.88 -9.48 -5.78
CA SER A 3 2.52 -9.97 -6.07
C SER A 3 1.76 -9.18 -7.14
N ILE A 4 2.05 -7.88 -7.27
CA ILE A 4 1.47 -7.02 -8.31
C ILE A 4 2.13 -7.33 -9.66
N VAL A 5 3.46 -7.44 -9.70
CA VAL A 5 4.21 -7.84 -10.91
C VAL A 5 3.73 -9.20 -11.39
N ASP A 6 3.66 -10.19 -10.49
CA ASP A 6 3.21 -11.54 -10.82
C ASP A 6 1.80 -11.57 -11.40
N ALA A 7 0.89 -10.75 -10.85
CA ALA A 7 -0.49 -10.65 -11.35
C ALA A 7 -0.57 -10.00 -12.75
N ILE A 8 0.27 -9.01 -13.02
CA ILE A 8 0.39 -8.39 -14.36
C ILE A 8 0.96 -9.39 -15.36
N GLU A 9 2.06 -10.05 -15.03
CA GLU A 9 2.74 -11.04 -15.91
C GLU A 9 1.83 -12.23 -16.24
N LYS A 10 0.95 -12.62 -15.32
CA LYS A 10 -0.05 -13.68 -15.54
C LYS A 10 -1.29 -13.21 -16.33
N GLY A 11 -1.40 -11.92 -16.64
CA GLY A 11 -2.60 -11.35 -17.27
C GLY A 11 -3.82 -11.28 -16.34
N GLU A 12 -3.62 -11.42 -15.03
CA GLU A 12 -4.68 -11.34 -14.02
C GLU A 12 -5.01 -9.90 -13.60
N LEU A 13 -4.10 -8.97 -13.87
CA LEU A 13 -4.24 -7.54 -13.57
C LEU A 13 -3.89 -6.73 -14.81
N ASP A 14 -4.88 -6.03 -15.36
CA ASP A 14 -4.71 -5.10 -16.49
C ASP A 14 -4.16 -3.77 -15.97
N ALA A 15 -2.85 -3.71 -15.80
CA ALA A 15 -2.13 -2.55 -15.33
C ALA A 15 -0.67 -2.58 -15.82
N GLU A 16 -0.01 -1.43 -15.77
CA GLU A 16 1.40 -1.28 -16.08
C GLU A 16 2.13 -0.53 -14.96
N ILE A 17 3.25 -1.05 -14.50
CA ILE A 17 4.09 -0.36 -13.53
C ILE A 17 4.98 0.64 -14.27
N LYS A 18 4.63 1.91 -14.21
CA LYS A 18 5.33 3.00 -14.89
C LYS A 18 6.59 3.44 -14.16
N LEU A 19 6.59 3.38 -12.82
CA LEU A 19 7.70 3.85 -12.00
C LEU A 19 7.65 3.21 -10.61
N VAL A 20 8.81 2.84 -10.10
CA VAL A 20 9.00 2.41 -8.70
C VAL A 20 9.86 3.46 -7.99
N LEU A 21 9.33 4.05 -6.93
CA LEU A 21 10.04 4.98 -6.07
C LEU A 21 10.31 4.35 -4.70
N ALA A 22 11.47 4.63 -4.13
CA ALA A 22 11.77 4.29 -2.74
C ALA A 22 12.46 5.46 -2.07
N ASP A 23 12.13 5.72 -0.80
CA ASP A 23 12.70 6.76 0.04
C ASP A 23 13.99 6.32 0.76
N VAL A 24 14.36 5.04 0.63
CA VAL A 24 15.61 4.47 1.11
C VAL A 24 16.47 4.13 -0.11
N LYS A 25 17.71 4.66 -0.13
CA LYS A 25 18.61 4.57 -1.30
C LYS A 25 18.90 3.13 -1.73
N ASP A 26 19.11 2.24 -0.75
CA ASP A 26 19.44 0.83 -0.99
C ASP A 26 18.25 -0.11 -0.70
N ALA A 27 17.02 0.40 -0.83
CA ALA A 27 15.82 -0.40 -0.64
C ALA A 27 15.76 -1.54 -1.67
N TYR A 28 15.53 -2.77 -1.19
CA TYR A 28 15.47 -3.98 -2.02
C TYR A 28 14.40 -3.89 -3.12
N ILE A 29 13.37 -3.07 -2.94
CA ILE A 29 12.34 -2.84 -3.97
C ILE A 29 12.94 -2.24 -5.26
N LEU A 30 13.97 -1.39 -5.17
CA LEU A 30 14.65 -0.81 -6.34
C LEU A 30 15.43 -1.88 -7.12
N GLU A 31 16.10 -2.78 -6.43
CA GLU A 31 16.78 -3.91 -7.07
C GLU A 31 15.78 -4.85 -7.72
N ARG A 32 14.70 -5.19 -7.02
CA ARG A 32 13.62 -6.02 -7.56
C ARG A 32 13.02 -5.41 -8.82
N ALA A 33 12.75 -4.10 -8.81
CA ALA A 33 12.23 -3.40 -9.99
C ALA A 33 13.19 -3.52 -11.18
N ARG A 34 14.50 -3.33 -10.97
CA ARG A 34 15.50 -3.48 -12.03
C ARG A 34 15.55 -4.90 -12.59
N ARG A 35 15.41 -5.94 -11.76
CA ARG A 35 15.36 -7.34 -12.20
C ARG A 35 14.18 -7.64 -13.14
N HIS A 36 13.07 -6.91 -12.96
CA HIS A 36 11.87 -6.98 -13.82
C HIS A 36 11.90 -5.95 -14.97
N GLY A 37 13.03 -5.25 -15.20
CA GLY A 37 13.13 -4.23 -16.24
C GLY A 37 12.26 -2.99 -16.01
N LEU A 38 11.80 -2.76 -14.77
CA LEU A 38 10.91 -1.64 -14.42
C LEU A 38 11.73 -0.38 -14.11
N PRO A 39 11.28 0.81 -14.54
CA PRO A 39 11.88 2.06 -14.13
C PRO A 39 11.87 2.21 -12.61
N ALA A 40 13.04 2.47 -12.02
CA ALA A 40 13.17 2.55 -10.57
C ALA A 40 14.10 3.69 -10.16
N GLN A 41 13.71 4.47 -9.16
CA GLN A 41 14.46 5.63 -8.70
C GLN A 41 14.36 5.79 -7.18
N TRP A 42 15.48 6.18 -6.57
CA TRP A 42 15.50 6.68 -5.21
C TRP A 42 14.97 8.11 -5.16
N LEU A 43 14.12 8.38 -4.17
CA LEU A 43 13.57 9.68 -3.86
C LEU A 43 14.19 10.18 -2.56
N ASP A 44 15.02 11.22 -2.63
CA ASP A 44 15.56 11.85 -1.43
C ASP A 44 14.45 12.61 -0.69
N CYS A 45 14.18 12.18 0.53
CA CYS A 45 13.17 12.81 1.39
C CYS A 45 13.76 13.67 2.51
N ALA A 46 15.06 13.95 2.48
CA ALA A 46 15.68 14.83 3.48
C ALA A 46 15.06 16.24 3.45
N PRO A 47 14.96 16.92 4.59
CA PRO A 47 15.33 16.49 5.95
C PRO A 47 14.25 15.70 6.69
N TRP A 48 13.08 15.45 6.07
CA TRP A 48 11.94 14.80 6.73
C TRP A 48 12.16 13.30 6.91
N LYS A 49 11.96 12.79 8.12
CA LYS A 49 12.15 11.37 8.44
C LYS A 49 10.85 10.56 8.36
N THR A 50 9.73 11.15 8.75
CA THR A 50 8.43 10.45 8.93
C THR A 50 7.34 10.94 8.00
N LYS A 51 7.63 11.89 7.13
CA LYS A 51 6.65 12.51 6.22
C LYS A 51 7.22 12.60 4.81
N LEU A 52 6.37 12.51 3.81
CA LEU A 52 6.66 12.98 2.47
C LEU A 52 6.12 14.40 2.35
N GLU A 53 7.00 15.40 2.43
CA GLU A 53 6.61 16.81 2.56
C GLU A 53 7.60 17.75 1.82
N GLY A 54 7.14 18.94 1.45
CA GLY A 54 7.94 19.99 0.83
C GLY A 54 8.52 19.58 -0.52
N PRO A 55 9.79 19.92 -0.84
CA PRO A 55 10.41 19.63 -2.12
C PRO A 55 10.40 18.13 -2.49
N ALA A 56 10.49 17.24 -1.50
CA ALA A 56 10.43 15.80 -1.75
C ALA A 56 9.04 15.35 -2.24
N GLU A 57 7.96 15.92 -1.67
CA GLU A 57 6.60 15.67 -2.12
C GLU A 57 6.38 16.22 -3.55
N ASP A 58 6.85 17.45 -3.79
CA ASP A 58 6.75 18.09 -5.11
C ASP A 58 7.49 17.24 -6.16
N ARG A 59 8.71 16.80 -5.85
CA ARG A 59 9.51 15.94 -6.73
C ARG A 59 8.86 14.57 -6.97
N CYS A 60 8.27 13.97 -5.94
CA CYS A 60 7.51 12.73 -6.07
C CYS A 60 6.37 12.89 -7.08
N ILE A 61 5.57 13.94 -6.93
CA ILE A 61 4.44 14.23 -7.83
C ILE A 61 4.92 14.46 -9.27
N GLU A 62 5.98 15.23 -9.46
CA GLU A 62 6.58 15.49 -10.79
C GLU A 62 6.99 14.17 -11.46
N LEU A 63 7.73 13.31 -10.74
CA LEU A 63 8.20 12.03 -11.27
C LEU A 63 7.04 11.12 -11.67
N LEU A 64 6.05 10.99 -10.80
CA LEU A 64 4.87 10.16 -11.06
C LEU A 64 4.08 10.65 -12.26
N LYS A 65 3.85 11.98 -12.38
CA LYS A 65 3.15 12.57 -13.52
C LYS A 65 3.95 12.45 -14.81
N ALA A 66 5.26 12.70 -14.76
CA ALA A 66 6.13 12.58 -15.93
C ALA A 66 6.19 11.13 -16.46
N ALA A 67 6.08 10.13 -15.56
CA ALA A 67 5.98 8.72 -15.93
C ALA A 67 4.59 8.31 -16.46
N GLY A 68 3.59 9.21 -16.41
CA GLY A 68 2.22 8.91 -16.83
C GLY A 68 1.44 8.02 -15.84
N CYS A 69 1.80 8.08 -14.55
CA CYS A 69 1.04 7.36 -13.52
C CYS A 69 -0.32 8.00 -13.29
N ASP A 70 -1.37 7.21 -13.22
CA ASP A 70 -2.72 7.60 -12.81
C ASP A 70 -3.07 7.11 -11.40
N THR A 71 -2.33 6.17 -10.88
CA THR A 71 -2.55 5.51 -9.59
C THR A 71 -1.24 5.36 -8.83
N VAL A 72 -1.27 5.58 -7.53
CA VAL A 72 -0.13 5.43 -6.62
C VAL A 72 -0.40 4.29 -5.65
N VAL A 73 0.54 3.37 -5.55
CA VAL A 73 0.45 2.19 -4.68
C VAL A 73 1.52 2.28 -3.60
N LEU A 74 1.09 2.39 -2.35
CA LEU A 74 1.99 2.38 -1.20
C LEU A 74 2.15 0.94 -0.70
N ALA A 75 3.37 0.43 -0.74
CA ALA A 75 3.71 -0.93 -0.32
C ALA A 75 4.92 -0.88 0.61
N GLY A 76 4.70 -0.88 1.92
CA GLY A 76 5.76 -0.72 2.91
C GLY A 76 6.37 0.69 2.92
N PHE A 77 5.64 1.70 2.50
CA PHE A 77 6.06 3.09 2.57
C PHE A 77 5.72 3.66 3.95
N MET A 78 6.75 3.97 4.74
CA MET A 78 6.62 4.30 6.16
C MET A 78 6.49 5.80 6.44
N ARG A 79 6.25 6.63 5.42
CA ARG A 79 6.06 8.07 5.58
C ARG A 79 4.60 8.47 5.42
N ILE A 80 4.17 9.42 6.22
CA ILE A 80 2.84 10.04 6.10
C ILE A 80 2.79 10.82 4.80
N VAL A 81 1.86 10.45 3.93
CA VAL A 81 1.54 11.17 2.70
C VAL A 81 0.81 12.46 3.03
N LYS A 82 1.15 13.54 2.34
CA LYS A 82 0.62 14.86 2.60
C LYS A 82 -0.43 15.27 1.55
N PRO A 83 -1.20 16.35 1.81
CA PRO A 83 -2.33 16.73 0.97
C PRO A 83 -2.02 17.02 -0.50
N LYS A 84 -0.80 17.48 -0.85
CA LYS A 84 -0.45 17.77 -2.24
C LYS A 84 -0.47 16.51 -3.12
N LEU A 85 0.13 15.40 -2.61
CA LEU A 85 0.10 14.13 -3.33
C LEU A 85 -1.33 13.61 -3.48
N LEU A 86 -2.13 13.68 -2.41
CA LEU A 86 -3.53 13.26 -2.44
C LEU A 86 -4.36 14.08 -3.42
N ALA A 87 -4.12 15.40 -3.48
CA ALA A 87 -4.78 16.29 -4.46
C ALA A 87 -4.32 16.03 -5.89
N ALA A 88 -3.05 15.63 -6.09
CA ALA A 88 -2.52 15.30 -7.40
C ALA A 88 -3.06 13.98 -7.96
N PHE A 89 -3.49 13.05 -7.08
CA PHE A 89 -4.04 11.73 -7.41
C PHE A 89 -5.32 11.46 -6.60
N PRO A 90 -6.42 12.21 -6.83
CA PRO A 90 -7.63 12.15 -6.02
C PRO A 90 -8.27 10.76 -6.10
N MET A 91 -8.41 10.11 -4.94
CA MET A 91 -8.93 8.72 -4.82
C MET A 91 -8.18 7.71 -5.70
N ARG A 92 -6.88 7.95 -5.91
CA ARG A 92 -5.97 7.09 -6.69
C ARG A 92 -4.69 6.74 -5.93
N VAL A 93 -4.64 7.02 -4.63
CA VAL A 93 -3.56 6.58 -3.75
C VAL A 93 -4.09 5.44 -2.89
N LEU A 94 -3.51 4.24 -3.02
CA LEU A 94 -3.89 3.05 -2.28
C LEU A 94 -2.78 2.65 -1.32
N ASN A 95 -3.15 2.15 -0.14
CA ASN A 95 -2.23 1.58 0.83
C ASN A 95 -2.69 0.18 1.25
N ILE A 96 -1.73 -0.63 1.67
CA ILE A 96 -1.98 -1.90 2.34
C ILE A 96 -1.50 -1.79 3.78
N HIS A 97 -2.36 -2.18 4.72
CA HIS A 97 -2.11 -2.09 6.15
C HIS A 97 -2.33 -3.46 6.80
N PRO A 98 -1.35 -3.99 7.57
CA PRO A 98 -1.40 -5.34 8.15
C PRO A 98 -2.25 -5.44 9.42
N ALA A 99 -3.49 -4.91 9.36
CA ALA A 99 -4.53 -5.08 10.37
C ALA A 99 -5.92 -5.01 9.73
N LEU A 100 -6.93 -5.44 10.48
CA LEU A 100 -8.34 -5.24 10.13
C LEU A 100 -8.78 -3.83 10.57
N LEU A 101 -8.52 -2.82 9.75
CA LEU A 101 -8.93 -1.45 10.06
C LEU A 101 -10.45 -1.36 10.36
N PRO A 102 -10.87 -0.55 11.33
CA PRO A 102 -10.12 0.54 11.99
C PRO A 102 -9.28 0.11 13.20
N ALA A 103 -9.12 -1.18 13.47
CA ALA A 103 -8.27 -1.64 14.56
C ALA A 103 -6.77 -1.47 14.21
N PHE A 104 -5.98 -1.09 15.21
CA PHE A 104 -4.51 -1.03 15.17
C PHE A 104 -3.93 -0.24 13.98
N PRO A 105 -4.29 1.05 13.80
CA PRO A 105 -3.67 1.90 12.80
C PRO A 105 -2.20 2.18 13.16
N GLY A 106 -1.39 2.56 12.18
CA GLY A 106 0.01 2.92 12.38
C GLY A 106 0.96 1.73 12.34
N VAL A 107 2.10 1.84 13.03
CA VAL A 107 3.19 0.86 12.93
C VAL A 107 3.01 -0.35 13.85
N HIS A 108 3.59 -1.50 13.47
CA HIS A 108 3.61 -2.75 14.26
C HIS A 108 2.21 -3.25 14.65
N SER A 109 1.23 -3.11 13.78
CA SER A 109 -0.17 -3.47 14.04
C SER A 109 -0.37 -4.94 14.44
N TRP A 110 0.42 -5.86 13.89
CA TRP A 110 0.38 -7.28 14.26
C TRP A 110 0.88 -7.53 15.69
N THR A 111 1.89 -6.79 16.15
CA THR A 111 2.35 -6.83 17.54
C THR A 111 1.27 -6.29 18.47
N GLN A 112 0.65 -5.16 18.12
CA GLN A 112 -0.46 -4.61 18.88
C GLN A 112 -1.63 -5.60 19.01
N ALA A 113 -1.94 -6.33 17.93
CA ALA A 113 -3.00 -7.35 17.95
C ALA A 113 -2.68 -8.52 18.89
N LEU A 114 -1.41 -8.97 18.92
CA LEU A 114 -0.95 -10.00 19.86
C LEU A 114 -1.01 -9.52 21.31
N ASP A 115 -0.46 -8.33 21.58
CA ASP A 115 -0.41 -7.75 22.93
C ASP A 115 -1.82 -7.50 23.49
N TYR A 116 -2.76 -7.17 22.61
CA TYR A 116 -4.17 -6.99 22.99
C TYR A 116 -4.90 -8.32 23.25
N GLY A 117 -4.34 -9.46 22.79
CA GLY A 117 -4.96 -10.77 22.90
C GLY A 117 -6.03 -11.05 21.85
N CYS A 118 -5.93 -10.46 20.67
CA CYS A 118 -6.85 -10.73 19.57
C CYS A 118 -6.83 -12.22 19.17
N LYS A 119 -7.98 -12.74 18.74
CA LYS A 119 -8.09 -14.09 18.16
C LYS A 119 -8.15 -14.06 16.63
N VAL A 120 -8.34 -12.88 16.06
CA VAL A 120 -8.38 -12.64 14.62
C VAL A 120 -7.59 -11.37 14.31
N ALA A 121 -6.71 -11.46 13.32
CA ALA A 121 -5.98 -10.34 12.72
C ALA A 121 -6.23 -10.33 11.21
N GLY A 122 -5.47 -9.57 10.44
CA GLY A 122 -5.61 -9.58 8.99
C GLY A 122 -4.96 -8.40 8.30
N VAL A 123 -5.45 -8.10 7.12
CA VAL A 123 -4.94 -7.05 6.25
C VAL A 123 -6.09 -6.23 5.68
N THR A 124 -5.83 -4.96 5.45
CA THR A 124 -6.73 -4.02 4.79
C THR A 124 -6.05 -3.33 3.63
N VAL A 125 -6.66 -3.33 2.45
CA VAL A 125 -6.33 -2.43 1.35
C VAL A 125 -7.38 -1.31 1.33
N HIS A 126 -6.91 -0.08 1.34
CA HIS A 126 -7.77 1.10 1.43
C HIS A 126 -7.24 2.26 0.57
N PHE A 127 -8.12 3.18 0.24
CA PHE A 127 -7.69 4.47 -0.28
C PHE A 127 -7.04 5.30 0.83
N VAL A 128 -6.00 6.07 0.48
CA VAL A 128 -5.34 6.96 1.44
C VAL A 128 -6.08 8.30 1.48
N ASP A 129 -6.38 8.75 2.67
CA ASP A 129 -6.90 10.08 2.97
C ASP A 129 -5.92 10.90 3.82
N ALA A 130 -6.34 12.03 4.34
CA ALA A 130 -5.49 12.91 5.14
C ALA A 130 -5.18 12.38 6.54
N GLY A 131 -5.87 11.34 6.99
CA GLY A 131 -5.61 10.68 8.28
C GLY A 131 -4.60 9.54 8.17
N THR A 132 -4.31 8.90 9.29
CA THR A 132 -3.46 7.71 9.33
C THR A 132 -4.35 6.47 9.24
N ASP A 133 -4.17 5.68 8.16
CA ASP A 133 -4.91 4.44 7.90
C ASP A 133 -6.42 4.56 8.05
N SER A 134 -6.97 5.74 7.69
CA SER A 134 -8.37 6.11 7.94
C SER A 134 -9.24 6.15 6.69
N GLY A 135 -8.68 5.98 5.51
CA GLY A 135 -9.42 6.11 4.24
C GLY A 135 -10.40 4.96 3.96
N PRO A 136 -11.23 5.10 2.91
CA PRO A 136 -12.24 4.10 2.54
C PRO A 136 -11.63 2.74 2.23
N ILE A 137 -12.18 1.69 2.84
CA ILE A 137 -11.68 0.31 2.73
C ILE A 137 -12.18 -0.32 1.44
N ILE A 138 -11.27 -0.97 0.70
CA ILE A 138 -11.56 -1.67 -0.56
C ILE A 138 -11.71 -3.18 -0.30
N VAL A 139 -10.67 -3.80 0.29
CA VAL A 139 -10.60 -5.25 0.55
C VAL A 139 -10.05 -5.47 1.95
N GLN A 140 -10.62 -6.45 2.64
CA GLN A 140 -10.07 -6.97 3.91
C GLN A 140 -9.98 -8.49 3.84
N LYS A 141 -8.91 -9.06 4.38
CA LYS A 141 -8.74 -10.51 4.55
C LYS A 141 -8.31 -10.80 5.97
N ALA A 142 -9.03 -11.73 6.61
CA ALA A 142 -8.79 -12.13 7.99
C ALA A 142 -7.88 -13.36 8.07
N VAL A 143 -7.10 -13.44 9.16
CA VAL A 143 -6.32 -14.62 9.55
C VAL A 143 -6.55 -14.92 11.03
N PRO A 144 -6.48 -16.20 11.45
CA PRO A 144 -6.50 -16.54 12.88
C PRO A 144 -5.20 -16.08 13.55
N VAL A 145 -5.29 -15.72 14.82
CA VAL A 145 -4.16 -15.61 15.74
C VAL A 145 -4.09 -16.90 16.53
N LEU A 146 -2.96 -17.63 16.44
CA LEU A 146 -2.76 -18.90 17.12
C LEU A 146 -2.20 -18.67 18.52
N GLU A 147 -2.38 -19.65 19.41
CA GLU A 147 -1.99 -19.53 20.83
C GLU A 147 -0.47 -19.36 21.02
N ASP A 148 0.33 -19.89 20.10
CA ASP A 148 1.78 -19.86 20.11
C ASP A 148 2.38 -18.86 19.11
N ASP A 149 1.57 -17.95 18.56
CA ASP A 149 2.08 -16.94 17.62
C ASP A 149 3.08 -15.99 18.27
N THR A 150 4.16 -15.78 17.54
CA THR A 150 5.06 -14.63 17.75
C THR A 150 4.69 -13.51 16.77
N PRO A 151 5.19 -12.27 16.96
CA PRO A 151 5.01 -11.21 15.97
C PRO A 151 5.42 -11.63 14.56
N GLU A 152 6.49 -12.40 14.43
CA GLU A 152 7.02 -12.85 13.14
C GLU A 152 6.10 -13.88 12.47
N THR A 153 5.57 -14.87 13.25
CA THR A 153 4.70 -15.92 12.68
C THR A 153 3.34 -15.35 12.28
N LEU A 154 2.76 -14.47 13.09
CA LEU A 154 1.52 -13.78 12.74
C LEU A 154 1.73 -12.88 11.53
N HIS A 155 2.80 -12.06 11.50
CA HIS A 155 3.12 -11.20 10.37
C HIS A 155 3.30 -12.00 9.07
N ALA A 156 4.03 -13.10 9.11
CA ALA A 156 4.20 -13.96 7.94
C ALA A 156 2.84 -14.50 7.42
N ARG A 157 1.92 -14.86 8.31
CA ARG A 157 0.57 -15.29 7.94
C ARG A 157 -0.25 -14.16 7.33
N ILE A 158 -0.15 -12.94 7.85
CA ILE A 158 -0.79 -11.75 7.29
C ILE A 158 -0.22 -11.45 5.91
N GLN A 159 1.10 -11.53 5.70
CA GLN A 159 1.75 -11.27 4.41
C GLN A 159 1.23 -12.17 3.29
N VAL A 160 0.87 -13.42 3.57
CA VAL A 160 0.22 -14.29 2.58
C VAL A 160 -1.08 -13.65 2.07
N GLN A 161 -1.87 -13.08 2.97
CA GLN A 161 -3.12 -12.40 2.61
C GLN A 161 -2.87 -11.04 1.93
N GLU A 162 -1.80 -10.33 2.29
CA GLU A 162 -1.41 -9.09 1.62
C GLU A 162 -1.12 -9.33 0.13
N HIS A 163 -0.42 -10.43 -0.18
CA HIS A 163 -0.09 -10.80 -1.55
C HIS A 163 -1.32 -11.13 -2.40
N LEU A 164 -2.43 -11.51 -1.79
CA LEU A 164 -3.71 -11.74 -2.46
C LEU A 164 -4.58 -10.47 -2.51
N ALA A 165 -4.65 -9.74 -1.40
CA ALA A 165 -5.54 -8.58 -1.25
C ALA A 165 -5.17 -7.40 -2.14
N PHE A 166 -3.87 -7.10 -2.29
CA PHE A 166 -3.45 -5.94 -3.06
C PHE A 166 -3.74 -6.11 -4.57
N PRO A 167 -3.35 -7.21 -5.24
CA PRO A 167 -3.75 -7.42 -6.63
C PRO A 167 -5.27 -7.47 -6.82
N GLU A 168 -6.03 -8.01 -5.86
CA GLU A 168 -7.49 -8.02 -5.90
C GLU A 168 -8.07 -6.60 -5.90
N ALA A 169 -7.63 -5.74 -4.99
CA ALA A 169 -8.07 -4.35 -4.95
C ALA A 169 -7.71 -3.59 -6.24
N LEU A 170 -6.52 -3.82 -6.79
CA LEU A 170 -6.07 -3.20 -8.02
C LEU A 170 -6.87 -3.70 -9.24
N ARG A 171 -7.24 -4.99 -9.29
CA ARG A 171 -8.14 -5.51 -10.34
C ARG A 171 -9.50 -4.81 -10.33
N HIS A 172 -10.08 -4.59 -9.14
CA HIS A 172 -11.33 -3.84 -9.03
C HIS A 172 -11.18 -2.39 -9.49
N LEU A 173 -10.06 -1.75 -9.16
CA LEU A 173 -9.78 -0.38 -9.59
C LEU A 173 -9.58 -0.31 -11.11
N ALA A 174 -8.74 -1.16 -11.69
CA ALA A 174 -8.45 -1.20 -13.12
C ALA A 174 -9.71 -1.47 -13.96
N ALA A 175 -10.58 -2.36 -13.49
CA ALA A 175 -11.87 -2.65 -14.13
C ALA A 175 -12.94 -1.56 -13.93
N GLY A 176 -12.64 -0.45 -13.24
CA GLY A 176 -13.60 0.63 -12.99
C GLY A 176 -14.78 0.24 -12.09
N ARG A 177 -14.65 -0.86 -11.31
CA ARG A 177 -15.73 -1.42 -10.47
C ARG A 177 -15.86 -0.80 -9.09
N LEU A 178 -14.98 0.15 -8.72
CA LEU A 178 -15.01 0.77 -7.40
C LEU A 178 -15.86 2.04 -7.41
N ARG A 179 -16.92 2.05 -6.63
CA ARG A 179 -17.77 3.21 -6.39
C ARG A 179 -17.68 3.62 -4.92
N ILE A 180 -17.28 4.87 -4.68
CA ILE A 180 -17.08 5.40 -3.33
C ILE A 180 -18.33 6.20 -2.92
N GLU A 181 -18.95 5.78 -1.82
CA GLU A 181 -20.13 6.44 -1.23
C GLU A 181 -19.82 6.79 0.23
N GLY A 182 -19.32 8.00 0.46
CA GLY A 182 -18.81 8.42 1.75
C GLY A 182 -17.62 7.56 2.18
N ARG A 183 -17.78 6.77 3.24
CA ARG A 183 -16.73 5.83 3.70
C ARG A 183 -16.82 4.42 3.10
N ARG A 184 -17.89 4.15 2.36
CA ARG A 184 -18.10 2.81 1.80
C ARG A 184 -17.57 2.75 0.38
N VAL A 185 -16.82 1.69 0.07
CA VAL A 185 -16.46 1.32 -1.30
C VAL A 185 -17.35 0.16 -1.71
N ARG A 186 -18.13 0.36 -2.77
CA ARG A 186 -18.91 -0.70 -3.40
C ARG A 186 -18.15 -1.26 -4.58
N ILE A 187 -18.21 -2.57 -4.73
CA ILE A 187 -17.62 -3.31 -5.85
C ILE A 187 -18.78 -3.79 -6.71
N GLY A 188 -18.86 -3.27 -7.95
CA GLY A 188 -19.90 -3.61 -8.92
C GLY A 188 -19.42 -4.62 -9.96
#